data_1618d64785c855a530e029311f68ff0c
#
_entry.id   1618d64785c855a530e029311f68ff0c
#
_cell.length_a   1.000
_cell.length_b   1.000
_cell.length_c   1.000
_cell.angle_alpha   90.00
_cell.angle_beta   90.00
_cell.angle_gamma   90.00
#
_symmetry.space_group_name_H-M   'P 1'
#
loop_
_entity.id
_entity.type
_entity.pdbx_description
1 polymer ?
#
loop_
_entity_poly.entity_id
_entity_poly.type
_entity_poly.pdbx_seq_one_letter_code
_entity_poly.pdbx_strand_id
1 'polypeptide(L)'
;MVKKRNTFRYRKKSDAMVARRVIIGVIIAVIVVVMIGLIASFFCSKEAITQKKIDEMSREYYEDYIYPNLINGSMSKEDIAGVMERYEKWGFAPVSLRQLLLYDGRKNMEEGGFVKNYCDENETKMKVYPEAPYDKKSYRVEYEYKCEY
;
A
#
# COMPACT_ATOMS: atom_id res chain seq x y z
N MET A 1 -23.89 7.76 -72.80
CA MET A 1 -24.40 8.43 -71.58
C MET A 1 -24.61 7.44 -70.44
N VAL A 2 -23.60 6.75 -69.97
CA VAL A 2 -23.68 5.83 -68.80
C VAL A 2 -22.32 5.75 -68.14
N LYS A 3 -22.02 6.62 -67.12
CA LYS A 3 -20.88 6.37 -66.20
C LYS A 3 -20.87 7.24 -64.91
N LYS A 4 -22.04 7.75 -64.47
CA LYS A 4 -22.05 8.58 -63.24
C LYS A 4 -22.71 7.95 -62.00
N ARG A 5 -23.23 6.72 -62.07
CA ARG A 5 -23.97 6.12 -60.93
C ARG A 5 -23.09 5.33 -59.91
N ASN A 6 -21.89 4.91 -60.29
CA ASN A 6 -21.06 4.04 -59.41
C ASN A 6 -20.22 4.78 -58.39
N THR A 7 -19.83 6.04 -58.63
CA THR A 7 -18.99 6.79 -57.73
C THR A 7 -19.70 7.21 -56.42
N PHE A 8 -21.04 7.44 -56.46
CA PHE A 8 -21.77 7.85 -55.29
C PHE A 8 -21.98 6.71 -54.24
N ARG A 9 -22.13 5.45 -54.70
CA ARG A 9 -22.22 4.30 -53.80
C ARG A 9 -20.95 3.95 -53.10
N TYR A 10 -19.77 4.13 -53.72
CA TYR A 10 -18.48 3.88 -53.13
C TYR A 10 -18.16 4.89 -52.04
N ARG A 11 -18.46 6.16 -52.23
CA ARG A 11 -18.24 7.21 -51.22
C ARG A 11 -19.07 6.99 -49.96
N LYS A 12 -20.33 6.63 -50.08
CA LYS A 12 -21.24 6.36 -48.95
C LYS A 12 -20.82 5.13 -48.10
N LYS A 13 -20.18 4.14 -48.72
CA LYS A 13 -19.66 2.94 -48.04
C LYS A 13 -18.37 3.21 -47.29
N SER A 14 -17.51 4.10 -47.80
CA SER A 14 -16.30 4.58 -47.14
C SER A 14 -16.61 5.38 -45.89
N ASP A 15 -17.56 6.31 -45.95
CA ASP A 15 -17.95 7.16 -44.82
C ASP A 15 -18.58 6.34 -43.69
N ALA A 16 -19.36 5.30 -44.00
CA ALA A 16 -19.93 4.39 -43.00
C ALA A 16 -18.85 3.54 -42.30
N MET A 17 -17.81 3.11 -43.02
CA MET A 17 -16.69 2.38 -42.41
C MET A 17 -15.85 3.27 -41.50
N VAL A 18 -15.60 4.51 -41.89
CA VAL A 18 -14.89 5.50 -41.08
C VAL A 18 -15.69 5.81 -39.84
N ALA A 19 -16.98 6.10 -39.97
CA ALA A 19 -17.85 6.35 -38.79
C ALA A 19 -17.89 5.17 -37.82
N ARG A 20 -17.93 3.93 -38.31
CA ARG A 20 -17.89 2.73 -37.45
C ARG A 20 -16.57 2.60 -36.70
N ARG A 21 -15.44 2.90 -37.34
CA ARG A 21 -14.12 2.87 -36.68
C ARG A 21 -14.01 3.95 -35.61
N VAL A 22 -14.51 5.15 -35.86
CA VAL A 22 -14.55 6.24 -34.88
C VAL A 22 -15.41 5.84 -33.67
N ILE A 23 -16.60 5.29 -33.87
CA ILE A 23 -17.48 4.85 -32.79
C ILE A 23 -16.80 3.76 -31.94
N ILE A 24 -16.17 2.77 -32.57
CA ILE A 24 -15.44 1.71 -31.86
C ILE A 24 -14.29 2.33 -31.07
N GLY A 25 -13.54 3.26 -31.63
CA GLY A 25 -12.44 3.95 -30.94
C GLY A 25 -12.92 4.72 -29.71
N VAL A 26 -14.06 5.42 -29.80
CA VAL A 26 -14.67 6.13 -28.66
C VAL A 26 -15.12 5.15 -27.58
N ILE A 27 -15.75 4.04 -27.93
CA ILE A 27 -16.19 3.02 -26.97
C ILE A 27 -14.97 2.44 -26.22
N ILE A 28 -13.90 2.10 -26.93
CA ILE A 28 -12.66 1.58 -26.31
C ILE A 28 -12.06 2.63 -25.35
N ALA A 29 -12.00 3.90 -25.76
CA ALA A 29 -11.48 4.97 -24.92
C ALA A 29 -12.30 5.13 -23.63
N VAL A 30 -13.63 5.07 -23.70
CA VAL A 30 -14.51 5.14 -22.53
C VAL A 30 -14.29 3.93 -21.61
N ILE A 31 -14.16 2.72 -22.15
CA ILE A 31 -13.89 1.51 -21.36
C ILE A 31 -12.55 1.65 -20.62
N VAL A 32 -11.50 2.12 -21.30
CA VAL A 32 -10.18 2.33 -20.70
C VAL A 32 -10.25 3.34 -19.55
N VAL A 33 -10.94 4.47 -19.72
CA VAL A 33 -11.08 5.48 -18.67
C VAL A 33 -11.85 4.92 -17.46
N VAL A 34 -12.92 4.16 -17.69
CA VAL A 34 -13.69 3.50 -16.62
C VAL A 34 -12.83 2.48 -15.89
N MET A 35 -12.07 1.67 -16.61
CA MET A 35 -11.15 0.69 -15.99
C MET A 35 -10.07 1.36 -15.14
N ILE A 36 -9.47 2.45 -15.61
CA ILE A 36 -8.51 3.23 -14.83
C ILE A 36 -9.16 3.80 -13.57
N GLY A 37 -10.37 4.32 -13.67
CA GLY A 37 -11.13 4.83 -12.52
C GLY A 37 -11.44 3.76 -11.47
N LEU A 38 -11.84 2.57 -11.90
CA LEU A 38 -12.10 1.43 -11.01
C LEU A 38 -10.81 0.94 -10.33
N ILE A 39 -9.70 0.85 -11.07
CA ILE A 39 -8.40 0.47 -10.52
C ILE A 39 -7.93 1.50 -9.50
N ALA A 40 -8.01 2.79 -9.81
CA ALA A 40 -7.66 3.86 -8.87
C ALA A 40 -8.51 3.83 -7.59
N SER A 41 -9.83 3.59 -7.71
CA SER A 41 -10.73 3.45 -6.56
C SER A 41 -10.39 2.25 -5.69
N PHE A 42 -9.97 1.15 -6.27
CA PHE A 42 -9.57 -0.06 -5.55
C PHE A 42 -8.26 0.14 -4.78
N PHE A 43 -7.26 0.80 -5.41
CA PHE A 43 -5.98 1.09 -4.75
C PHE A 43 -6.07 2.21 -3.69
N CYS A 44 -7.09 3.06 -3.76
CA CYS A 44 -7.35 4.12 -2.78
C CYS A 44 -8.41 3.72 -1.76
N SER A 45 -8.65 2.43 -1.51
CA SER A 45 -9.59 2.02 -0.46
C SER A 45 -9.12 2.53 0.91
N LYS A 46 -10.06 2.94 1.76
CA LYS A 46 -9.77 3.40 3.12
C LYS A 46 -8.96 2.37 3.90
N GLU A 47 -9.26 1.09 3.69
CA GLU A 47 -8.54 -0.03 4.28
C GLU A 47 -7.06 -0.03 3.88
N ALA A 48 -6.76 0.01 2.58
CA ALA A 48 -5.38 0.00 2.08
C ALA A 48 -4.57 1.20 2.59
N ILE A 49 -5.19 2.39 2.65
CA ILE A 49 -4.55 3.59 3.19
C ILE A 49 -4.27 3.42 4.68
N THR A 50 -5.23 2.90 5.45
CA THR A 50 -5.08 2.69 6.88
C THR A 50 -3.98 1.68 7.19
N GLN A 51 -3.99 0.53 6.50
CA GLN A 51 -2.96 -0.51 6.67
C GLN A 51 -1.57 0.00 6.30
N LYS A 52 -1.45 0.76 5.22
CA LYS A 52 -0.18 1.37 4.82
C LYS A 52 0.36 2.33 5.89
N LYS A 53 -0.50 3.18 6.47
CA LYS A 53 -0.09 4.09 7.55
C LYS A 53 0.34 3.34 8.81
N ILE A 54 -0.36 2.27 9.19
CA ILE A 54 0.05 1.42 10.32
C ILE A 54 1.40 0.77 10.03
N ASP A 55 1.63 0.28 8.81
CA ASP A 55 2.90 -0.32 8.41
C ASP A 55 4.05 0.70 8.48
N GLU A 56 3.86 1.91 7.98
CA GLU A 56 4.85 2.99 8.04
C GLU A 56 5.21 3.34 9.49
N MET A 57 4.21 3.58 10.37
CA MET A 57 4.43 3.84 11.80
C MET A 57 5.13 2.67 12.51
N SER A 58 4.79 1.44 12.15
CA SER A 58 5.39 0.24 12.74
C SER A 58 6.86 0.10 12.38
N ARG A 59 7.23 0.39 11.14
CA ARG A 59 8.61 0.39 10.66
C ARG A 59 9.43 1.46 11.36
N GLU A 60 8.93 2.69 11.41
CA GLU A 60 9.60 3.78 12.12
C GLU A 60 9.81 3.45 13.60
N TYR A 61 8.78 2.91 14.27
CA TYR A 61 8.90 2.51 15.67
C TYR A 61 9.98 1.43 15.90
N TYR A 62 10.02 0.41 15.03
CA TYR A 62 11.07 -0.61 15.12
C TYR A 62 12.45 -0.03 14.83
N GLU A 63 12.59 0.68 13.72
CA GLU A 63 13.88 1.17 13.26
C GLU A 63 14.47 2.26 14.14
N ASP A 64 13.66 3.14 14.71
CA ASP A 64 14.14 4.30 15.45
C ASP A 64 14.04 4.16 16.97
N TYR A 65 13.27 3.17 17.45
CA TYR A 65 13.13 2.95 18.88
C TYR A 65 13.55 1.54 19.31
N ILE A 66 12.94 0.47 18.76
CA ILE A 66 13.23 -0.89 19.25
C ILE A 66 14.70 -1.26 18.93
N TYR A 67 15.07 -1.17 17.67
CA TYR A 67 16.40 -1.61 17.20
C TYR A 67 17.55 -0.86 17.90
N PRO A 68 17.58 0.49 17.97
CA PRO A 68 18.66 1.20 18.64
C PRO A 68 18.74 0.95 20.16
N ASN A 69 17.61 0.69 20.81
CA ASN A 69 17.59 0.40 22.24
C ASN A 69 18.08 -1.02 22.58
N LEU A 70 18.04 -1.94 21.63
CA LEU A 70 18.57 -3.30 21.79
C LEU A 70 20.02 -3.40 21.40
N ILE A 71 20.45 -2.62 20.42
CA ILE A 71 21.77 -2.67 19.83
C ILE A 71 22.60 -1.51 20.39
N ASN A 72 23.49 -1.82 21.31
CA ASN A 72 24.49 -0.85 21.74
C ASN A 72 25.50 -0.64 20.61
N GLY A 73 25.83 0.60 20.28
CA GLY A 73 26.76 0.96 19.21
C GLY A 73 28.16 0.36 19.30
N SER A 74 28.51 -0.27 20.45
CA SER A 74 29.77 -1.01 20.67
C SER A 74 29.65 -2.54 20.43
N MET A 75 28.47 -3.05 20.11
CA MET A 75 28.26 -4.49 19.88
C MET A 75 28.88 -4.95 18.55
N SER A 76 29.50 -6.11 18.57
CA SER A 76 29.98 -6.77 17.35
C SER A 76 28.78 -7.29 16.53
N LYS A 77 29.01 -7.62 15.26
CA LYS A 77 27.94 -8.21 14.42
C LYS A 77 27.48 -9.57 14.97
N GLU A 78 28.37 -10.34 15.54
CA GLU A 78 28.11 -11.62 16.17
C GLU A 78 27.24 -11.47 17.42
N ASP A 79 27.51 -10.45 18.24
CA ASP A 79 26.67 -10.16 19.41
C ASP A 79 25.29 -9.70 19.01
N ILE A 80 25.17 -8.87 17.98
CA ILE A 80 23.88 -8.43 17.41
C ILE A 80 23.09 -9.66 16.92
N ALA A 81 23.72 -10.52 16.15
CA ALA A 81 23.09 -11.75 15.67
C ALA A 81 22.60 -12.61 16.83
N GLY A 82 23.43 -12.82 17.86
CA GLY A 82 23.06 -13.62 19.04
C GLY A 82 21.88 -13.04 19.84
N VAL A 83 21.73 -11.71 19.89
CA VAL A 83 20.56 -11.06 20.50
C VAL A 83 19.32 -11.26 19.61
N MET A 84 19.43 -10.97 18.32
CA MET A 84 18.31 -10.97 17.39
C MET A 84 17.76 -12.36 17.10
N GLU A 85 18.60 -13.39 17.02
CA GLU A 85 18.23 -14.80 16.81
C GLU A 85 17.20 -15.29 17.86
N ARG A 86 17.28 -14.78 19.09
CA ARG A 86 16.31 -15.11 20.15
C ARG A 86 14.90 -14.62 19.80
N TYR A 87 14.81 -13.50 19.09
CA TYR A 87 13.52 -12.90 18.69
C TYR A 87 13.05 -13.33 17.30
N GLU A 88 13.90 -13.99 16.50
CA GLU A 88 13.52 -14.47 15.17
C GLU A 88 12.32 -15.43 15.22
N LYS A 89 12.34 -16.35 16.19
CA LYS A 89 11.27 -17.34 16.35
C LYS A 89 10.03 -16.80 17.06
N TRP A 90 10.22 -15.98 18.09
CA TRP A 90 9.13 -15.59 18.98
C TRP A 90 8.64 -14.17 18.74
N GLY A 91 9.37 -13.37 17.98
CA GLY A 91 9.14 -11.96 17.81
C GLY A 91 9.38 -11.14 19.07
N PHE A 92 9.36 -9.84 18.96
CA PHE A 92 9.32 -8.93 20.09
C PHE A 92 7.94 -8.93 20.74
N ALA A 93 7.83 -8.28 21.90
CA ALA A 93 6.52 -8.08 22.56
C ALA A 93 5.56 -7.35 21.60
N PRO A 94 4.30 -7.76 21.51
CA PRO A 94 3.31 -7.08 20.68
C PRO A 94 3.17 -5.61 21.10
N VAL A 95 3.16 -4.72 20.12
CA VAL A 95 2.98 -3.28 20.28
C VAL A 95 1.59 -2.91 19.81
N SER A 96 0.82 -2.19 20.63
CA SER A 96 -0.51 -1.72 20.24
C SER A 96 -0.43 -0.48 19.35
N LEU A 97 -1.46 -0.25 18.55
CA LEU A 97 -1.57 0.98 17.76
C LEU A 97 -1.48 2.22 18.65
N ARG A 98 -2.04 2.17 19.87
CA ARG A 98 -1.90 3.26 20.85
C ARG A 98 -0.45 3.58 21.19
N GLN A 99 0.40 2.56 21.36
CA GLN A 99 1.84 2.78 21.64
C GLN A 99 2.55 3.43 20.45
N LEU A 100 2.22 3.01 19.21
CA LEU A 100 2.74 3.64 18.01
C LEU A 100 2.36 5.12 17.93
N LEU A 101 1.10 5.44 18.17
CA LEU A 101 0.58 6.81 18.14
C LEU A 101 1.18 7.69 19.24
N LEU A 102 1.49 7.13 20.41
CA LEU A 102 2.15 7.85 21.50
C LEU A 102 3.62 8.11 21.22
N TYR A 103 4.31 7.19 20.57
CA TYR A 103 5.71 7.33 20.24
C TYR A 103 5.98 8.51 19.28
N ASP A 104 5.12 8.66 18.28
CA ASP A 104 5.28 9.67 17.24
C ASP A 104 4.38 10.90 17.43
N GLY A 105 4.03 11.20 18.65
CA GLY A 105 2.97 12.13 19.08
C GLY A 105 2.97 13.55 18.54
N ARG A 106 3.89 13.93 17.66
CA ARG A 106 3.90 15.23 16.97
C ARG A 106 3.90 15.13 15.44
N LYS A 107 4.53 14.10 14.87
CA LYS A 107 4.61 13.91 13.41
C LYS A 107 3.31 13.38 12.82
N ASN A 108 2.56 12.59 13.59
CA ASN A 108 1.42 11.81 13.11
C ASN A 108 0.07 12.23 13.69
N MET A 109 -0.09 13.44 14.20
CA MET A 109 -1.42 13.87 14.68
C MET A 109 -2.49 13.80 13.59
N GLU A 110 -2.18 14.16 12.35
CA GLU A 110 -3.11 14.04 11.22
C GLU A 110 -3.27 12.60 10.76
N GLU A 111 -2.17 11.87 10.63
CA GLU A 111 -2.18 10.48 10.19
C GLU A 111 -2.74 9.53 11.25
N GLY A 112 -2.34 9.72 12.50
CA GLY A 112 -2.88 8.99 13.63
C GLY A 112 -4.38 9.23 13.84
N GLY A 113 -4.85 10.45 13.64
CA GLY A 113 -6.28 10.78 13.67
C GLY A 113 -7.07 10.03 12.61
N PHE A 114 -6.51 9.90 11.39
CA PHE A 114 -7.15 9.11 10.34
C PHE A 114 -7.27 7.64 10.71
N VAL A 115 -6.20 7.03 11.21
CA VAL A 115 -6.17 5.59 11.58
C VAL A 115 -7.13 5.30 12.73
N LYS A 116 -7.21 6.15 13.76
CA LYS A 116 -8.13 6.04 14.88
C LYS A 116 -9.61 6.03 14.50
N ASN A 117 -9.96 6.64 13.36
CA ASN A 117 -11.34 6.65 12.88
C ASN A 117 -11.81 5.27 12.39
N TYR A 118 -10.88 4.36 12.13
CA TYR A 118 -11.19 3.06 11.55
C TYR A 118 -10.72 1.89 12.42
N CYS A 119 -9.69 2.06 13.26
CA CYS A 119 -9.09 0.96 14.01
C CYS A 119 -9.14 1.21 15.52
N ASP A 120 -9.45 0.16 16.27
CA ASP A 120 -9.29 0.17 17.73
C ASP A 120 -7.79 0.27 18.08
N GLU A 121 -7.45 1.29 18.86
CA GLU A 121 -6.06 1.59 19.19
C GLU A 121 -5.43 0.64 20.22
N ASN A 122 -6.24 -0.08 20.99
CA ASN A 122 -5.76 -1.03 22.00
C ASN A 122 -5.71 -2.47 21.47
N GLU A 123 -6.67 -2.82 20.57
CA GLU A 123 -6.80 -4.17 20.05
C GLU A 123 -6.02 -4.38 18.74
N THR A 124 -5.81 -3.32 17.94
CA THR A 124 -4.91 -3.38 16.78
C THR A 124 -3.47 -3.46 17.27
N LYS A 125 -2.77 -4.54 16.89
CA LYS A 125 -1.42 -4.85 17.36
C LYS A 125 -0.51 -5.18 16.18
N MET A 126 0.77 -4.92 16.40
CA MET A 126 1.83 -5.40 15.54
C MET A 126 2.85 -6.23 16.31
N LYS A 127 3.52 -7.14 15.64
CA LYS A 127 4.62 -7.94 16.18
C LYS A 127 5.76 -8.02 15.18
N VAL A 128 6.95 -7.66 15.61
CA VAL A 128 8.14 -7.63 14.76
C VAL A 128 8.98 -8.88 15.01
N TYR A 129 9.46 -9.47 13.94
CA TYR A 129 10.37 -10.61 13.94
C TYR A 129 11.63 -10.20 13.18
N PRO A 130 12.78 -10.06 13.85
CA PRO A 130 14.03 -9.81 13.14
C PRO A 130 14.38 -11.00 12.24
N GLU A 131 15.05 -10.72 11.15
CA GLU A 131 15.47 -11.72 10.16
C GLU A 131 16.95 -11.54 9.82
N ALA A 132 17.66 -12.62 9.46
CA ALA A 132 19.04 -12.51 9.00
C ALA A 132 19.11 -11.60 7.74
N PRO A 133 20.12 -10.71 7.62
CA PRO A 133 21.37 -10.60 8.40
C PRO A 133 21.27 -9.77 9.69
N TYR A 134 20.09 -9.51 10.22
CA TYR A 134 19.84 -8.79 11.48
C TYR A 134 20.28 -7.32 11.48
N ASP A 135 20.26 -6.69 10.33
CA ASP A 135 20.44 -5.25 10.25
C ASP A 135 19.12 -4.50 10.56
N LYS A 136 19.21 -3.16 10.67
CA LYS A 136 18.09 -2.29 11.00
C LYS A 136 16.85 -2.50 10.11
N LYS A 137 17.04 -3.00 8.88
CA LYS A 137 15.95 -3.18 7.87
C LYS A 137 15.60 -4.64 7.62
N SER A 138 16.27 -5.58 8.29
CA SER A 138 16.08 -7.01 8.12
C SER A 138 15.08 -7.53 9.16
N TYR A 139 13.79 -7.37 8.89
CA TYR A 139 12.72 -7.80 9.78
C TYR A 139 11.41 -8.02 9.02
N ARG A 140 10.53 -8.81 9.61
CA ARG A 140 9.16 -9.05 9.19
C ARG A 140 8.21 -8.51 10.25
N VAL A 141 7.09 -7.94 9.84
CA VAL A 141 6.02 -7.48 10.75
C VAL A 141 4.76 -8.27 10.50
N GLU A 142 4.15 -8.76 11.56
CA GLU A 142 2.82 -9.35 11.56
C GLU A 142 1.84 -8.41 12.23
N TYR A 143 0.64 -8.29 11.65
CA TYR A 143 -0.41 -7.39 12.13
C TYR A 143 -1.65 -8.15 12.54
N GLU A 144 -2.23 -7.76 13.66
CA GLU A 144 -3.58 -8.12 14.06
C GLU A 144 -4.44 -6.86 13.98
N TYR A 145 -5.16 -6.70 12.86
CA TYR A 145 -6.02 -5.54 12.63
C TYR A 145 -7.39 -5.74 13.28
N LYS A 146 -7.86 -4.73 14.04
CA LYS A 146 -9.23 -4.60 14.54
C LYS A 146 -9.78 -3.27 14.05
N CYS A 147 -10.19 -3.26 12.77
CA CYS A 147 -10.60 -2.08 12.03
C CYS A 147 -11.97 -2.29 11.40
N GLU A 148 -12.77 -1.21 11.35
CA GLU A 148 -14.08 -1.16 10.66
C GLU A 148 -14.00 -0.02 9.62
N TYR A 149 -14.35 -0.29 8.35
CA TYR A 149 -14.16 0.62 7.23
C TYR A 149 -15.47 1.10 6.62
#